data_fa0712aa51af45af05fc326ee78fa618
#
_entry.id   fa0712aa51af45af05fc326ee78fa618
#
_cell.length_a   1.000
_cell.length_b   1.000
_cell.length_c   1.000
_cell.angle_alpha   90.00
_cell.angle_beta   90.00
_cell.angle_gamma   90.00
#
_symmetry.space_group_name_H-M   'P 1'
#
loop_
_entity.id
_entity.type
_entity.pdbx_description
1 polymer ?
#
loop_
_entity_poly.entity_id
_entity_poly.type
_entity_poly.pdbx_seq_one_letter_code
_entity_poly.pdbx_strand_id
1 'polypeptide(L)'
;MSFFDTRCINGISRVASSMPIPDFFHSLREISRHTVDTDTDEKKSSQISQIWEDYLNHLAFAMKNLNLIIDAPMILSGYLASFLTEEDTQYLLKQINAATPFPLRKEQILVGTYGQYTQAAGAALYYVETFLNTL
;
A
#
# COMPACT_ATOMS: atom_id res chain seq x y z
N MET A 1 -14.35 11.18 16.11
CA MET A 1 -14.34 10.03 15.21
C MET A 1 -12.89 9.77 14.84
N SER A 2 -12.26 8.76 15.45
CA SER A 2 -10.84 8.45 15.20
C SER A 2 -10.75 7.75 13.85
N PHE A 3 -10.15 8.42 12.85
CA PHE A 3 -9.99 7.93 11.47
C PHE A 3 -8.97 6.78 11.33
N PHE A 4 -8.25 6.46 12.39
CA PHE A 4 -7.32 5.34 12.41
C PHE A 4 -7.80 4.34 13.48
N ASP A 5 -8.32 3.22 13.01
CA ASP A 5 -8.59 2.09 13.92
C ASP A 5 -7.24 1.64 14.50
N THR A 6 -7.07 1.87 15.77
CA THR A 6 -5.89 1.51 16.57
C THR A 6 -5.51 0.02 16.42
N ARG A 7 -6.45 -0.81 15.96
CA ARG A 7 -6.24 -2.24 15.73
C ARG A 7 -5.32 -2.52 14.54
N CYS A 8 -5.45 -1.74 13.46
CA CYS A 8 -4.59 -1.92 12.28
C CYS A 8 -3.13 -1.54 12.60
N ILE A 9 -2.93 -0.42 13.31
CA ILE A 9 -1.61 0.02 13.75
C ILE A 9 -1.02 -0.98 14.75
N ASN A 10 -1.83 -1.50 15.69
CA ASN A 10 -1.37 -2.49 16.67
C ASN A 10 -1.04 -3.85 16.02
N GLY A 11 -1.76 -4.25 14.97
CA GLY A 11 -1.46 -5.46 14.20
C GLY A 11 -0.10 -5.35 13.49
N ILE A 12 0.11 -4.28 12.75
CA ILE A 12 1.39 -3.98 12.09
C ILE A 12 2.51 -3.81 13.12
N SER A 13 2.26 -3.13 14.23
CA SER A 13 3.23 -2.93 15.31
C SER A 13 3.62 -4.23 16.00
N ARG A 14 2.69 -5.16 16.20
CA ARG A 14 3.00 -6.46 16.84
C ARG A 14 3.85 -7.36 15.95
N VAL A 15 3.62 -7.35 14.65
CA VAL A 15 4.45 -8.12 13.70
C VAL A 15 5.77 -7.41 13.45
N ALA A 16 5.78 -6.09 13.33
CA ALA A 16 6.99 -5.29 13.15
C ALA A 16 7.93 -5.30 14.39
N SER A 17 7.41 -5.54 15.59
CA SER A 17 8.27 -5.70 16.77
C SER A 17 9.01 -7.04 16.81
N SER A 18 8.57 -8.03 16.01
CA SER A 18 9.17 -9.35 15.96
C SER A 18 9.86 -9.68 14.62
N MET A 19 9.61 -8.91 13.58
CA MET A 19 10.13 -9.15 12.23
C MET A 19 10.41 -7.81 11.53
N PRO A 20 11.60 -7.64 10.91
CA PRO A 20 11.87 -6.49 10.04
C PRO A 20 10.86 -6.38 8.90
N ILE A 21 10.49 -5.16 8.52
CA ILE A 21 9.48 -4.91 7.48
C ILE A 21 9.84 -5.60 6.13
N PRO A 22 11.11 -5.60 5.67
CA PRO A 22 11.48 -6.35 4.46
C PRO A 22 11.19 -7.85 4.56
N ASP A 23 11.45 -8.45 5.73
CA ASP A 23 11.23 -9.88 5.95
C ASP A 23 9.73 -10.22 5.98
N PHE A 24 8.90 -9.32 6.48
CA PHE A 24 7.45 -9.44 6.42
C PHE A 24 6.97 -9.54 4.96
N PHE A 25 7.43 -8.65 4.08
CA PHE A 25 7.03 -8.68 2.67
C PHE A 25 7.65 -9.85 1.90
N HIS A 26 8.85 -10.28 2.28
CA HIS A 26 9.46 -11.49 1.72
C HIS A 26 8.61 -12.71 2.06
N SER A 27 8.21 -12.86 3.32
CA SER A 27 7.32 -13.92 3.79
C SER A 27 5.95 -13.87 3.09
N LEU A 28 5.37 -12.68 2.91
CA LEU A 28 4.10 -12.51 2.19
C LEU A 28 4.17 -13.01 0.74
N ARG A 29 5.30 -12.76 0.06
CA ARG A 29 5.52 -13.24 -1.32
C ARG A 29 5.78 -14.74 -1.41
N GLU A 30 6.46 -15.32 -0.42
CA GLU A 30 6.69 -16.77 -0.35
C GLU A 30 5.38 -17.53 -0.13
N ILE A 31 4.50 -17.01 0.72
CA ILE A 31 3.17 -17.58 0.97
C ILE A 31 2.36 -17.64 -0.31
N SER A 32 2.44 -16.62 -1.16
CA SER A 32 1.74 -16.62 -2.46
C SER A 32 2.31 -17.62 -3.48
N ARG A 33 3.49 -18.19 -3.22
CA ARG A 33 4.20 -19.11 -4.15
C ARG A 33 4.28 -20.56 -3.71
N HIS A 34 4.08 -20.84 -2.42
CA HIS A 34 4.20 -22.19 -1.86
C HIS A 34 2.98 -22.58 -1.04
N THR A 35 2.37 -23.71 -1.40
CA THR A 35 1.58 -24.55 -0.47
C THR A 35 2.55 -25.19 0.50
N VAL A 36 2.65 -24.66 1.72
CA VAL A 36 3.62 -25.13 2.73
C VAL A 36 2.99 -26.20 3.62
N ASP A 37 3.69 -27.30 3.73
CA ASP A 37 3.42 -28.43 4.63
C ASP A 37 4.02 -28.19 6.02
N THR A 38 3.33 -27.42 6.89
CA THR A 38 3.50 -27.55 8.37
C THR A 38 2.53 -26.65 9.13
N ASP A 39 1.81 -27.21 10.11
CA ASP A 39 0.75 -26.56 10.92
C ASP A 39 1.13 -25.23 11.61
N THR A 40 2.40 -25.00 11.88
CA THR A 40 2.88 -23.78 12.56
C THR A 40 3.11 -22.63 11.57
N ASP A 41 3.53 -22.96 10.36
CA ASP A 41 3.78 -22.00 9.29
C ASP A 41 2.48 -21.54 8.64
N GLU A 42 1.44 -22.38 8.59
CA GLU A 42 0.11 -22.02 8.11
C GLU A 42 -0.56 -20.94 8.97
N LYS A 43 -0.44 -21.01 10.29
CA LYS A 43 -0.99 -19.99 11.19
C LYS A 43 -0.30 -18.64 11.04
N LYS A 44 1.02 -18.65 10.89
CA LYS A 44 1.82 -17.44 10.70
C LYS A 44 1.58 -16.80 9.34
N SER A 45 1.47 -17.64 8.33
CA SER A 45 1.11 -17.32 6.96
C SER A 45 -0.27 -16.65 6.88
N SER A 46 -1.27 -17.26 7.51
CA SER A 46 -2.63 -16.73 7.57
C SER A 46 -2.70 -15.36 8.26
N GLN A 47 -1.95 -15.17 9.35
CA GLN A 47 -1.92 -13.88 10.06
C GLN A 47 -1.27 -12.77 9.21
N ILE A 48 -0.20 -13.07 8.50
CA ILE A 48 0.50 -12.11 7.63
C ILE A 48 -0.41 -11.68 6.48
N SER A 49 -1.06 -12.64 5.83
CA SER A 49 -1.99 -12.35 4.74
C SER A 49 -3.18 -11.51 5.22
N GLN A 50 -3.71 -11.80 6.41
CA GLN A 50 -4.82 -11.04 6.98
C GLN A 50 -4.42 -9.60 7.30
N ILE A 51 -3.22 -9.37 7.84
CA ILE A 51 -2.71 -8.01 8.10
C ILE A 51 -2.56 -7.22 6.80
N TRP A 52 -2.07 -7.85 5.75
CA TRP A 52 -1.92 -7.21 4.44
C TRP A 52 -3.28 -6.86 3.82
N GLU A 53 -4.23 -7.79 3.89
CA GLU A 53 -5.59 -7.55 3.41
C GLU A 53 -6.28 -6.42 4.20
N ASP A 54 -6.14 -6.39 5.52
CA ASP A 54 -6.65 -5.29 6.36
C ASP A 54 -6.03 -3.94 5.97
N TYR A 55 -4.73 -3.92 5.69
CA TYR A 55 -4.06 -2.71 5.19
C TYR A 55 -4.63 -2.26 3.85
N LEU A 56 -4.81 -3.16 2.90
CA LEU A 56 -5.38 -2.86 1.58
C LEU A 56 -6.83 -2.35 1.70
N ASN A 57 -7.62 -2.92 2.60
CA ASN A 57 -8.99 -2.47 2.86
C ASN A 57 -9.04 -1.04 3.40
N HIS A 58 -8.16 -0.70 4.34
CA HIS A 58 -8.05 0.67 4.86
C HIS A 58 -7.55 1.65 3.80
N LEU A 59 -6.60 1.24 2.99
CA LEU A 59 -6.12 2.04 1.86
C LEU A 59 -7.23 2.29 0.84
N ALA A 60 -7.98 1.25 0.46
CA ALA A 60 -9.13 1.37 -0.44
C ALA A 60 -10.20 2.33 0.11
N PHE A 61 -10.47 2.26 1.43
CA PHE A 61 -11.39 3.18 2.08
C PHE A 61 -10.92 4.64 2.01
N ALA A 62 -9.65 4.89 2.27
CA ALA A 62 -9.06 6.23 2.17
C ALA A 62 -9.10 6.76 0.73
N MET A 63 -8.72 5.94 -0.24
CA MET A 63 -8.73 6.29 -1.67
C MET A 63 -10.16 6.57 -2.16
N LYS A 64 -11.13 5.76 -1.75
CA LYS A 64 -12.54 6.00 -2.06
C LYS A 64 -13.00 7.37 -1.56
N ASN A 65 -12.67 7.71 -0.30
CA ASN A 65 -13.06 8.99 0.27
C ASN A 65 -12.39 10.17 -0.45
N LEU A 66 -11.14 10.04 -0.85
CA LEU A 66 -10.46 11.04 -1.67
C LEU A 66 -11.12 11.20 -3.04
N ASN A 67 -11.48 10.08 -3.69
CA ASN A 67 -12.13 10.11 -5.01
C ASN A 67 -13.51 10.81 -4.97
N LEU A 68 -14.20 10.79 -3.85
CA LEU A 68 -15.46 11.50 -3.68
C LEU A 68 -15.28 13.03 -3.63
N ILE A 69 -14.10 13.50 -3.28
CA ILE A 69 -13.78 14.94 -3.12
C ILE A 69 -13.01 15.46 -4.33
N ILE A 70 -12.09 14.67 -4.85
CA ILE A 70 -11.14 15.05 -5.90
C ILE A 70 -11.21 14.04 -7.02
N ASP A 71 -11.69 14.46 -8.19
CA ASP A 71 -11.65 13.67 -9.42
C ASP A 71 -10.28 13.83 -10.10
N ALA A 72 -9.29 13.11 -9.62
CA ALA A 72 -7.93 13.15 -10.15
C ALA A 72 -7.27 11.76 -10.04
N PRO A 73 -6.28 11.46 -10.90
CA PRO A 73 -5.46 10.27 -10.74
C PRO A 73 -4.73 10.26 -9.40
N MET A 74 -4.66 9.08 -8.77
CA MET A 74 -3.98 8.88 -7.50
C MET A 74 -2.66 8.17 -7.72
N ILE A 75 -1.60 8.69 -7.12
CA ILE A 75 -0.28 8.09 -7.17
C ILE A 75 0.03 7.50 -5.79
N LEU A 76 0.14 6.18 -5.73
CA LEU A 76 0.61 5.46 -4.55
C LEU A 76 2.13 5.44 -4.57
N SER A 77 2.77 6.06 -3.59
CA SER A 77 4.22 6.16 -3.53
C SER A 77 4.74 6.01 -2.11
N GLY A 78 6.06 5.94 -1.97
CA GLY A 78 6.72 5.72 -0.70
C GLY A 78 7.08 4.25 -0.46
N TYR A 79 7.56 3.97 0.74
CA TYR A 79 8.15 2.67 1.07
C TYR A 79 7.19 1.49 0.84
N LEU A 80 5.97 1.58 1.37
CA LEU A 80 4.98 0.50 1.25
C LEU A 80 4.46 0.31 -0.18
N ALA A 81 4.40 1.38 -0.97
CA ALA A 81 3.95 1.28 -2.35
C ALA A 81 4.88 0.44 -3.23
N SER A 82 6.16 0.32 -2.88
CA SER A 82 7.11 -0.54 -3.61
C SER A 82 6.81 -2.04 -3.48
N PHE A 83 5.98 -2.42 -2.51
CA PHE A 83 5.57 -3.81 -2.29
C PHE A 83 4.21 -4.16 -2.91
N LEU A 84 3.46 -3.15 -3.38
CA LEU A 84 2.19 -3.37 -4.07
C LEU A 84 2.42 -4.13 -5.37
N THR A 85 1.65 -5.18 -5.56
CA THR A 85 1.62 -5.97 -6.78
C THR A 85 0.49 -5.48 -7.70
N GLU A 86 0.48 -5.99 -8.93
CA GLU A 86 -0.62 -5.77 -9.85
C GLU A 86 -1.94 -6.33 -9.28
N GLU A 87 -1.88 -7.48 -8.59
CA GLU A 87 -3.04 -8.11 -7.95
C GLU A 87 -3.60 -7.23 -6.83
N ASP A 88 -2.73 -6.63 -6.00
CA ASP A 88 -3.13 -5.69 -4.95
C ASP A 88 -3.81 -4.45 -5.55
N THR A 89 -3.29 -3.94 -6.65
CA THR A 89 -3.88 -2.79 -7.34
C THR A 89 -5.27 -3.11 -7.90
N GLN A 90 -5.45 -4.30 -8.47
CA GLN A 90 -6.76 -4.79 -8.92
C GLN A 90 -7.73 -5.00 -7.77
N TYR A 91 -7.24 -5.51 -6.64
CA TYR A 91 -8.03 -5.65 -5.42
C TYR A 91 -8.50 -4.28 -4.91
N LEU A 92 -7.61 -3.29 -4.81
CA LEU A 92 -7.95 -1.92 -4.44
C LEU A 92 -9.03 -1.34 -5.36
N LEU A 93 -8.84 -1.46 -6.66
CA LEU A 93 -9.79 -0.97 -7.66
C LEU A 93 -11.19 -1.61 -7.48
N LYS A 94 -11.24 -2.91 -7.26
CA LYS A 94 -12.47 -3.65 -7.01
C LYS A 94 -13.17 -3.16 -5.74
N GLN A 95 -12.43 -2.99 -4.64
CA GLN A 95 -13.00 -2.53 -3.37
C GLN A 95 -13.52 -1.10 -3.46
N ILE A 96 -12.79 -0.21 -4.12
CA ILE A 96 -13.20 1.18 -4.33
C ILE A 96 -14.49 1.21 -5.15
N ASN A 97 -14.52 0.52 -6.29
CA ASN A 97 -15.64 0.57 -7.23
C ASN A 97 -16.90 -0.11 -6.70
N ALA A 98 -16.77 -1.09 -5.80
CA ALA A 98 -17.92 -1.71 -5.15
C ALA A 98 -18.68 -0.76 -4.20
N ALA A 99 -18.02 0.30 -3.72
CA ALA A 99 -18.52 1.18 -2.67
C ALA A 99 -18.68 2.66 -3.11
N THR A 100 -18.51 2.97 -4.39
CA THR A 100 -18.63 4.35 -4.91
C THR A 100 -19.56 4.43 -6.12
N PRO A 101 -20.38 5.49 -6.24
CA PRO A 101 -21.12 5.77 -7.47
C PRO A 101 -20.23 6.31 -8.60
N PHE A 102 -18.99 6.71 -8.29
CA PHE A 102 -18.01 7.23 -9.25
C PHE A 102 -16.86 6.23 -9.41
N PRO A 103 -16.97 5.27 -10.34
CA PRO A 103 -15.97 4.23 -10.49
C PRO A 103 -14.64 4.80 -10.99
N LEU A 104 -13.56 4.41 -10.32
CA LEU A 104 -12.20 4.66 -10.78
C LEU A 104 -11.83 3.70 -11.93
N ARG A 105 -11.09 4.22 -12.88
CA ARG A 105 -10.46 3.42 -13.93
C ARG A 105 -9.06 2.99 -13.49
N LYS A 106 -8.57 1.89 -14.03
CA LYS A 106 -7.25 1.35 -13.71
C LYS A 106 -6.14 2.40 -13.93
N GLU A 107 -6.25 3.19 -14.97
CA GLU A 107 -5.28 4.22 -15.34
C GLU A 107 -5.21 5.39 -14.35
N GLN A 108 -6.20 5.49 -13.48
CA GLN A 108 -6.25 6.53 -12.45
C GLN A 108 -5.53 6.12 -11.14
N ILE A 109 -5.12 4.86 -11.01
CA ILE A 109 -4.30 4.38 -9.89
C ILE A 109 -2.91 4.05 -10.43
N LEU A 110 -1.94 4.84 -10.03
CA LEU A 110 -0.55 4.71 -10.44
C LEU A 110 0.31 4.32 -9.24
N VAL A 111 1.25 3.42 -9.43
CA VAL A 111 2.24 3.08 -8.41
C VAL A 111 3.57 3.74 -8.78
N GLY A 112 4.09 4.55 -7.86
CA GLY A 112 5.34 5.27 -8.06
C GLY A 112 6.55 4.33 -8.06
N THR A 113 7.49 4.60 -8.96
CA THR A 113 8.67 3.75 -9.19
C THR A 113 9.83 4.02 -8.25
N TYR A 114 9.84 5.17 -7.56
CA TYR A 114 10.95 5.57 -6.68
C TYR A 114 10.95 4.89 -5.30
N GLY A 115 9.87 4.21 -4.93
CA GLY A 115 9.77 3.46 -3.66
C GLY A 115 10.18 4.29 -2.44
N GLN A 116 11.10 3.79 -1.66
CA GLN A 116 11.64 4.45 -0.46
C GLN A 116 12.34 5.79 -0.74
N TYR A 117 12.79 6.04 -1.96
CA TYR A 117 13.48 7.26 -2.36
C TYR A 117 12.56 8.36 -2.85
N THR A 118 11.25 8.16 -2.87
CA THR A 118 10.26 9.12 -3.40
C THR A 118 10.40 10.51 -2.76
N GLN A 119 10.60 10.57 -1.44
CA GLN A 119 10.74 11.84 -0.73
C GLN A 119 12.04 12.55 -1.08
N ALA A 120 13.15 11.80 -1.16
CA ALA A 120 14.45 12.35 -1.53
C ALA A 120 14.46 12.84 -2.98
N ALA A 121 13.84 12.09 -3.89
CA ALA A 121 13.70 12.49 -5.29
C ALA A 121 12.84 13.75 -5.43
N GLY A 122 11.73 13.84 -4.70
CA GLY A 122 10.88 15.04 -4.68
C GLY A 122 11.62 16.28 -4.17
N ALA A 123 12.37 16.14 -3.08
CA ALA A 123 13.19 17.23 -2.55
C ALA A 123 14.28 17.66 -3.54
N ALA A 124 14.96 16.71 -4.18
CA ALA A 124 15.99 17.01 -5.19
C ALA A 124 15.40 17.76 -6.40
N LEU A 125 14.24 17.34 -6.88
CA LEU A 125 13.56 17.99 -8.00
C LEU A 125 13.22 19.45 -7.71
N TYR A 126 12.81 19.76 -6.49
CA TYR A 126 12.54 21.14 -6.08
C TYR A 126 13.77 22.04 -6.24
N TYR A 127 14.95 21.58 -5.83
CA TYR A 127 16.19 22.34 -5.98
C TYR A 127 16.63 22.46 -7.46
N VAL A 128 16.45 21.41 -8.25
CA VAL A 128 16.75 21.43 -9.69
C VAL A 128 15.84 22.45 -10.39
N GLU A 129 14.54 22.43 -10.11
CA GLU A 129 13.60 23.39 -10.69
C GLU A 129 13.92 24.81 -10.30
N THR A 130 14.23 25.07 -9.03
CA THR A 130 14.63 26.40 -8.55
C THR A 130 15.90 26.87 -9.24
N PHE A 131 16.89 26.00 -9.42
CA PHE A 131 18.12 26.34 -10.12
C PHE A 131 17.89 26.68 -11.59
N LEU A 132 17.08 25.88 -12.30
CA LEU A 132 16.78 26.11 -13.71
C LEU A 132 15.99 27.41 -13.94
N ASN A 133 15.13 27.79 -13.00
CA ASN A 133 14.36 29.04 -13.08
C ASN A 133 15.16 30.29 -12.72
N THR A 134 16.39 30.13 -12.20
CA THR A 134 17.30 31.24 -11.88
C THR A 134 18.36 31.51 -12.95
N LEU A 135 18.42 30.66 -13.98
CA LEU A 135 19.28 30.84 -15.17
C LEU A 135 18.55 31.64 -16.23
#